data_4f10d392b2373ad83ede90bec8f63c99
#
_entry.id   4f10d392b2373ad83ede90bec8f63c99
#
_cell.length_a   1.000
_cell.length_b   1.000
_cell.length_c   1.000
_cell.angle_alpha   90.00
_cell.angle_beta   90.00
_cell.angle_gamma   90.00
#
_symmetry.space_group_name_H-M   'P 1'
#
loop_
_entity.id
_entity.type
_entity.pdbx_description
1 polymer ?
#
loop_
_entity_poly.entity_id
_entity_poly.type
_entity_poly.pdbx_seq_one_letter_code
_entity_poly.pdbx_strand_id
1 'polypeptide(L)'
;MNVAGIIAEYNPFHRGHAWQIDETRRRLGGDTAVVCAMSGHWVQRGECALTDKWTRAAMALRGGADLILELPTPWACASAETFARGGVGVLAATGVVDTLSFGSESGDLEGLRRAAACLDSEDYRSALRAFLDQGLP
;
A
#
# COMPACT_ATOMS: atom_id res chain seq x y z
N MET A 1 -4.03 11.94 18.64
CA MET A 1 -4.11 12.12 17.18
C MET A 1 -3.64 10.82 16.56
N ASN A 2 -4.47 10.17 15.75
CA ASN A 2 -4.12 8.96 15.02
C ASN A 2 -3.31 9.33 13.78
N VAL A 3 -2.43 8.44 13.33
CA VAL A 3 -1.66 8.62 12.08
C VAL A 3 -1.85 7.40 11.19
N ALA A 4 -2.58 7.56 10.11
CA ALA A 4 -2.84 6.50 9.16
C ALA A 4 -1.82 6.51 8.01
N GLY A 5 -1.30 5.33 7.68
CA GLY A 5 -0.44 5.11 6.52
C GLY A 5 -1.22 4.56 5.34
N ILE A 6 -0.96 5.06 4.15
CA ILE A 6 -1.46 4.52 2.88
C ILE A 6 -0.27 4.23 1.97
N ILE A 7 -0.29 3.07 1.31
CA ILE A 7 0.70 2.72 0.28
C ILE A 7 0.02 2.83 -1.07
N ALA A 8 0.58 3.61 -1.99
CA ALA A 8 -0.06 3.88 -3.26
C ALA A 8 0.93 4.18 -4.40
N GLU A 9 0.46 4.03 -5.62
CA GLU A 9 1.16 4.55 -6.80
C GLU A 9 0.66 5.95 -7.18
N TYR A 10 -0.64 6.20 -6.98
CA TYR A 10 -1.32 7.42 -7.45
C TYR A 10 -0.97 7.75 -8.92
N ASN A 11 -1.28 6.83 -9.81
CA ASN A 11 -0.87 6.90 -11.21
C ASN A 11 -2.04 7.07 -12.21
N PRO A 12 -2.75 8.24 -12.23
CA PRO A 12 -2.61 9.38 -11.34
C PRO A 12 -3.48 9.26 -10.07
N PHE A 13 -3.43 10.28 -9.21
CA PHE A 13 -4.39 10.45 -8.12
C PHE A 13 -5.78 10.75 -8.68
N HIS A 14 -6.82 10.13 -8.13
CA HIS A 14 -8.21 10.30 -8.58
C HIS A 14 -9.21 10.29 -7.41
N ARG A 15 -10.50 10.49 -7.71
CA ARG A 15 -11.57 10.60 -6.68
C ARG A 15 -11.67 9.40 -5.74
N GLY A 16 -11.39 8.19 -6.23
CA GLY A 16 -11.36 6.99 -5.38
C GLY A 16 -10.29 7.05 -4.29
N HIS A 17 -9.14 7.63 -4.60
CA HIS A 17 -8.06 7.84 -3.61
C HIS A 17 -8.44 8.91 -2.59
N ALA A 18 -9.07 10.02 -3.03
CA ALA A 18 -9.59 11.04 -2.12
C ALA A 18 -10.66 10.45 -1.19
N TRP A 19 -11.58 9.67 -1.73
CA TRP A 19 -12.59 8.95 -0.94
C TRP A 19 -11.96 8.02 0.11
N GLN A 20 -10.89 7.29 -0.22
CA GLN A 20 -10.18 6.44 0.73
C GLN A 20 -9.61 7.27 1.88
N ILE A 21 -9.03 8.43 1.60
CA ILE A 21 -8.48 9.34 2.62
C ILE A 21 -9.61 9.85 3.53
N ASP A 22 -10.72 10.29 2.95
CA ASP A 22 -11.89 10.76 3.69
C ASP A 22 -12.50 9.65 4.56
N GLU A 23 -12.64 8.45 4.02
CA GLU A 23 -13.15 7.28 4.73
C GLU A 23 -12.23 6.86 5.88
N THR A 24 -10.91 6.97 5.68
CA THR A 24 -9.92 6.73 6.73
C THR A 24 -10.14 7.68 7.91
N ARG A 25 -10.30 8.98 7.65
CA ARG A 25 -10.61 9.97 8.70
C ARG A 25 -11.96 9.74 9.34
N ARG A 26 -12.97 9.39 8.55
CA ARG A 26 -14.30 9.08 9.08
C ARG A 26 -14.28 7.94 10.10
N ARG A 27 -13.42 6.92 9.87
CA ARG A 27 -13.30 5.75 10.75
C ARG A 27 -12.41 5.97 11.97
N LEU A 28 -11.32 6.70 11.81
CA LEU A 28 -10.29 6.85 12.84
C LEU A 28 -10.39 8.16 13.63
N GLY A 29 -11.21 9.11 13.16
CA GLY A 29 -11.38 10.43 13.72
C GLY A 29 -10.92 11.52 12.75
N GLY A 30 -11.65 12.65 12.73
CA GLY A 30 -11.43 13.74 11.78
C GLY A 30 -10.06 14.45 11.89
N ASP A 31 -9.38 14.29 13.02
CA ASP A 31 -8.03 14.80 13.30
C ASP A 31 -6.90 13.82 12.90
N THR A 32 -7.25 12.70 12.26
CA THR A 32 -6.28 11.70 11.80
C THR A 32 -5.38 12.29 10.72
N ALA A 33 -4.08 12.27 10.94
CA ALA A 33 -3.10 12.58 9.91
C ALA A 33 -2.94 11.40 8.93
N VAL A 34 -2.82 11.68 7.63
CA VAL A 34 -2.65 10.67 6.58
C VAL A 34 -1.29 10.82 5.92
N VAL A 35 -0.44 9.81 6.11
CA VAL A 35 0.89 9.70 5.53
C VAL A 35 0.86 8.68 4.40
N CYS A 36 1.29 9.05 3.20
CA CYS A 36 1.31 8.15 2.05
C CYS A 36 2.74 7.77 1.67
N ALA A 37 3.01 6.47 1.53
CA ALA A 37 4.20 5.97 0.83
C ALA A 37 3.85 5.80 -0.65
N MET A 38 4.38 6.66 -1.51
CA MET A 38 4.01 6.76 -2.92
C MET A 38 5.17 6.41 -3.84
N SER A 39 4.92 5.62 -4.89
CA SER A 39 5.90 5.37 -5.95
C SER A 39 6.46 6.67 -6.54
N GLY A 40 7.76 6.69 -6.82
CA GLY A 40 8.44 7.78 -7.50
C GLY A 40 8.09 7.89 -8.98
N HIS A 41 9.08 8.08 -9.86
CA HIS A 41 8.86 8.15 -11.32
C HIS A 41 8.50 6.79 -11.96
N TRP A 42 8.80 5.70 -11.26
CA TRP A 42 8.56 4.33 -11.68
C TRP A 42 7.53 3.67 -10.77
N VAL A 43 6.63 2.91 -11.35
CA VAL A 43 5.56 2.18 -10.67
C VAL A 43 5.78 0.67 -10.76
N GLN A 44 4.87 -0.13 -10.23
CA GLN A 44 5.00 -1.58 -10.26
C GLN A 44 5.30 -2.10 -11.66
N ARG A 45 6.05 -3.20 -11.73
CA ARG A 45 6.52 -3.84 -12.97
C ARG A 45 7.51 -2.99 -13.79
N GLY A 46 8.02 -1.88 -13.24
CA GLY A 46 9.00 -1.03 -13.89
C GLY A 46 8.42 -0.11 -14.98
N GLU A 47 7.11 0.14 -14.96
CA GLU A 47 6.50 1.10 -15.88
C GLU A 47 6.78 2.54 -15.45
N CYS A 48 6.86 3.45 -16.42
CA CYS A 48 6.90 4.87 -16.13
C CYS A 48 5.54 5.34 -15.58
N ALA A 49 5.56 6.17 -14.55
CA ALA A 49 4.35 6.83 -14.10
C ALA A 49 3.80 7.77 -15.18
N LEU A 50 2.48 7.93 -15.21
CA LEU A 50 1.78 8.78 -16.19
C LEU A 50 2.24 10.24 -16.16
N THR A 51 2.63 10.73 -14.98
CA THR A 51 3.21 12.06 -14.80
C THR A 51 4.28 12.02 -13.69
N ASP A 52 5.05 13.10 -13.56
CA ASP A 52 6.13 13.17 -12.59
C ASP A 52 5.64 13.02 -11.13
N LYS A 53 6.54 12.61 -10.27
CA LYS A 53 6.23 12.35 -8.86
C LYS A 53 5.77 13.58 -8.10
N TRP A 54 6.29 14.76 -8.45
CA TRP A 54 5.95 16.01 -7.75
C TRP A 54 4.52 16.42 -8.04
N THR A 55 4.09 16.31 -9.29
CA THR A 55 2.70 16.55 -9.70
C THR A 55 1.75 15.58 -8.99
N ARG A 56 2.08 14.28 -8.94
CA ARG A 56 1.25 13.28 -8.24
C ARG A 56 1.20 13.51 -6.73
N ALA A 57 2.32 13.89 -6.12
CA ALA A 57 2.36 14.26 -4.71
C ALA A 57 1.49 15.48 -4.42
N ALA A 58 1.57 16.51 -5.26
CA ALA A 58 0.72 17.70 -5.12
C ALA A 58 -0.78 17.37 -5.29
N MET A 59 -1.14 16.46 -6.19
CA MET A 59 -2.52 15.97 -6.31
C MET A 59 -2.98 15.27 -5.04
N ALA A 60 -2.15 14.39 -4.45
CA ALA A 60 -2.49 13.65 -3.24
C ALA A 60 -2.63 14.58 -2.02
N LEU A 61 -1.73 15.57 -1.87
CA LEU A 61 -1.83 16.59 -0.82
C LEU A 61 -3.11 17.42 -0.95
N ARG A 62 -3.45 17.87 -2.17
CA ARG A 62 -4.72 18.58 -2.43
C ARG A 62 -5.94 17.67 -2.22
N GLY A 63 -5.78 16.36 -2.40
CA GLY A 63 -6.79 15.34 -2.17
C GLY A 63 -6.93 14.91 -0.72
N GLY A 64 -6.20 15.56 0.20
CA GLY A 64 -6.36 15.38 1.63
C GLY A 64 -5.24 14.60 2.34
N ALA A 65 -4.19 14.14 1.66
CA ALA A 65 -3.02 13.59 2.34
C ALA A 65 -2.25 14.72 3.06
N ASP A 66 -1.63 14.40 4.21
CA ASP A 66 -0.86 15.38 4.98
C ASP A 66 0.64 15.31 4.68
N LEU A 67 1.14 14.11 4.35
CA LEU A 67 2.54 13.89 4.02
C LEU A 67 2.68 12.82 2.95
N ILE A 68 3.53 13.09 1.96
CA ILE A 68 3.91 12.11 0.93
C ILE A 68 5.39 11.76 1.10
N LEU A 69 5.66 10.47 1.27
CA LEU A 69 6.99 9.89 1.29
C LEU A 69 7.21 9.11 0.01
N GLU A 70 8.38 9.24 -0.59
CA GLU A 70 8.72 8.45 -1.77
C GLU A 70 9.05 7.01 -1.39
N LEU A 71 8.35 6.04 -2.00
CA LEU A 71 8.75 4.64 -1.96
C LEU A 71 9.97 4.46 -2.86
N PRO A 72 11.12 3.99 -2.33
CA PRO A 72 12.33 3.82 -3.14
C PRO A 72 12.10 2.90 -4.34
N THR A 73 12.71 3.26 -5.47
CA THR A 73 12.51 2.58 -6.77
C THR A 73 12.65 1.06 -6.73
N PRO A 74 13.60 0.44 -6.01
CA PRO A 74 13.68 -1.02 -5.94
C PRO A 74 12.43 -1.69 -5.38
N TRP A 75 11.73 -1.04 -4.45
CA TRP A 75 10.46 -1.49 -3.90
C TRP A 75 9.29 -1.14 -4.82
N ALA A 76 9.31 0.09 -5.37
CA ALA A 76 8.24 0.59 -6.24
C ALA A 76 8.07 -0.26 -7.51
N CYS A 77 9.17 -0.74 -8.11
CA CYS A 77 9.17 -1.54 -9.35
C CYS A 77 8.98 -3.05 -9.13
N ALA A 78 8.87 -3.50 -7.88
CA ALA A 78 8.85 -4.90 -7.54
C ALA A 78 7.46 -5.57 -7.70
N SER A 79 7.37 -6.87 -7.35
CA SER A 79 6.11 -7.58 -7.22
C SER A 79 5.23 -6.94 -6.14
N ALA A 80 3.92 -7.23 -6.18
CA ALA A 80 2.96 -6.66 -5.24
C ALA A 80 3.33 -6.92 -3.77
N GLU A 81 3.85 -8.11 -3.44
CA GLU A 81 4.32 -8.46 -2.10
C GLU A 81 5.51 -7.58 -1.68
N THR A 82 6.52 -7.47 -2.53
CA THR A 82 7.73 -6.68 -2.26
C THR A 82 7.40 -5.19 -2.21
N PHE A 83 6.51 -4.70 -3.08
CA PHE A 83 5.98 -3.34 -3.05
C PHE A 83 5.30 -3.02 -1.71
N ALA A 84 4.38 -3.89 -1.27
CA ALA A 84 3.69 -3.73 0.00
C ALA A 84 4.66 -3.75 1.19
N ARG A 85 5.61 -4.68 1.20
CA ARG A 85 6.66 -4.79 2.22
C ARG A 85 7.49 -3.51 2.32
N GLY A 86 7.92 -2.97 1.16
CA GLY A 86 8.66 -1.70 1.11
C GLY A 86 7.84 -0.53 1.62
N GLY A 87 6.58 -0.43 1.20
CA GLY A 87 5.65 0.62 1.65
C GLY A 87 5.40 0.56 3.16
N VAL A 88 5.11 -0.62 3.71
CA VAL A 88 4.99 -0.82 5.17
C VAL A 88 6.28 -0.43 5.89
N GLY A 89 7.44 -0.84 5.35
CA GLY A 89 8.74 -0.50 5.91
C GLY A 89 8.99 1.02 5.98
N VAL A 90 8.68 1.75 4.90
CA VAL A 90 8.80 3.22 4.87
C VAL A 90 7.87 3.86 5.89
N LEU A 91 6.61 3.44 5.96
CA LEU A 91 5.64 3.99 6.92
C LEU A 91 6.05 3.67 8.36
N ALA A 92 6.44 2.44 8.66
CA ALA A 92 6.89 2.03 10.00
C ALA A 92 8.15 2.76 10.44
N ALA A 93 9.09 3.02 9.54
CA ALA A 93 10.33 3.74 9.83
C ALA A 93 10.11 5.20 10.24
N THR A 94 8.94 5.78 9.96
CA THR A 94 8.58 7.12 10.47
C THR A 94 8.45 7.15 11.99
N GLY A 95 8.14 6.02 12.61
CA GLY A 95 7.90 5.90 14.06
C GLY A 95 6.60 6.57 14.54
N VAL A 96 5.79 7.11 13.63
CA VAL A 96 4.55 7.82 13.98
C VAL A 96 3.28 7.20 13.40
N VAL A 97 3.40 6.38 12.35
CA VAL A 97 2.25 5.69 11.75
C VAL A 97 1.82 4.53 12.64
N ASP A 98 0.58 4.55 13.08
CA ASP A 98 0.00 3.55 13.98
C ASP A 98 -1.04 2.63 13.30
N THR A 99 -1.57 3.04 12.17
CA THR A 99 -2.64 2.33 11.47
C THR A 99 -2.35 2.29 9.97
N LEU A 100 -2.56 1.14 9.34
CA LEU A 100 -2.50 0.99 7.87
C LEU A 100 -3.91 1.02 7.29
N SER A 101 -4.15 1.94 6.34
CA SER A 101 -5.39 2.04 5.58
C SER A 101 -5.21 1.52 4.17
N PHE A 102 -6.00 0.53 3.78
CA PHE A 102 -6.00 -0.05 2.44
C PHE A 102 -7.40 -0.45 1.99
N GLY A 103 -7.61 -0.54 0.70
CA GLY A 103 -8.87 -1.00 0.10
C GLY A 103 -8.97 -2.52 0.10
N SER A 104 -10.18 -3.03 0.30
CA SER A 104 -10.51 -4.45 0.13
C SER A 104 -11.93 -4.57 -0.45
N GLU A 105 -12.14 -5.47 -1.38
CA GLU A 105 -13.47 -5.70 -1.99
C GLU A 105 -14.48 -6.20 -0.97
N SER A 106 -14.06 -7.11 -0.07
CA SER A 106 -14.95 -7.69 0.94
C SER A 106 -15.09 -6.84 2.20
N GLY A 107 -14.09 -6.01 2.51
CA GLY A 107 -14.00 -5.31 3.80
C GLY A 107 -13.83 -6.24 5.01
N ASP A 108 -13.65 -7.56 4.79
CA ASP A 108 -13.48 -8.57 5.85
C ASP A 108 -12.01 -8.69 6.27
N LEU A 109 -11.61 -7.91 7.27
CA LEU A 109 -10.26 -7.92 7.81
C LEU A 109 -9.89 -9.28 8.44
N GLU A 110 -10.84 -9.93 9.11
CA GLU A 110 -10.58 -11.24 9.74
C GLU A 110 -10.39 -12.33 8.69
N GLY A 111 -11.13 -12.29 7.59
CA GLY A 111 -10.91 -13.17 6.43
C GLY A 111 -9.54 -12.96 5.82
N LEU A 112 -9.11 -11.70 5.66
CA LEU A 112 -7.77 -11.38 5.16
C LEU A 112 -6.67 -11.87 6.11
N ARG A 113 -6.83 -11.73 7.42
CA ARG A 113 -5.89 -12.25 8.41
C ARG A 113 -5.78 -13.77 8.36
N ARG A 114 -6.92 -14.49 8.25
CA ARG A 114 -6.91 -15.94 8.10
C ARG A 114 -6.19 -16.37 6.82
N ALA A 115 -6.46 -15.68 5.70
CA ALA A 115 -5.77 -15.94 4.44
C ALA A 115 -4.25 -15.72 4.56
N ALA A 116 -3.83 -14.61 5.15
CA ALA A 116 -2.42 -14.33 5.39
C ALA A 116 -1.75 -15.40 6.26
N ALA A 117 -2.39 -15.81 7.36
CA ALA A 117 -1.88 -16.86 8.22
C ALA A 117 -1.77 -18.21 7.49
N CYS A 118 -2.71 -18.53 6.59
CA CYS A 118 -2.63 -19.71 5.74
C CYS A 118 -1.42 -19.66 4.80
N LEU A 119 -1.23 -18.53 4.09
CA LEU A 119 -0.11 -18.33 3.18
C LEU A 119 1.26 -18.44 3.89
N ASP A 120 1.33 -18.03 5.15
CA ASP A 120 2.54 -18.10 5.96
C ASP A 120 2.77 -19.47 6.60
N SER A 121 1.81 -20.38 6.51
CA SER A 121 1.92 -21.72 7.11
C SER A 121 2.93 -22.60 6.37
N GLU A 122 3.59 -23.52 7.12
CA GLU A 122 4.50 -24.50 6.52
C GLU A 122 3.75 -25.50 5.62
N ASP A 123 2.52 -25.82 5.96
CA ASP A 123 1.67 -26.72 5.15
C ASP A 123 1.43 -26.11 3.76
N TYR A 124 1.07 -24.83 3.69
CA TYR A 124 0.92 -24.13 2.41
C TYR A 124 2.21 -24.08 1.61
N ARG A 125 3.33 -23.70 2.26
CA ARG A 125 4.64 -23.61 1.60
C ARG A 125 5.09 -24.96 1.05
N SER A 126 4.87 -26.03 1.81
CA SER A 126 5.19 -27.41 1.38
C SER A 126 4.32 -27.86 0.21
N ALA A 127 3.01 -27.59 0.27
CA ALA A 127 2.08 -27.90 -0.81
C ALA A 127 2.46 -27.11 -2.09
N LEU A 128 2.75 -25.81 -1.97
CA LEU A 128 3.17 -24.98 -3.10
C LEU A 128 4.45 -25.51 -3.76
N ARG A 129 5.48 -25.86 -2.97
CA ARG A 129 6.69 -26.49 -3.51
C ARG A 129 6.41 -27.76 -4.27
N ALA A 130 5.59 -28.63 -3.70
CA ALA A 130 5.20 -29.89 -4.36
C ALA A 130 4.47 -29.68 -5.70
N PHE A 131 3.65 -28.61 -5.82
CA PHE A 131 3.01 -28.24 -7.09
C PHE A 131 4.01 -27.69 -8.10
N LEU A 132 4.90 -26.80 -7.67
CA LEU A 132 5.93 -26.22 -8.54
C LEU A 132 6.91 -27.28 -9.08
N ASP A 133 7.29 -28.26 -8.25
CA ASP A 133 8.16 -29.36 -8.63
C ASP A 133 7.53 -30.28 -9.70
N GLN A 134 6.19 -30.28 -9.81
CA GLN A 134 5.47 -30.98 -10.87
C GLN A 134 5.38 -30.19 -12.18
N GLY A 135 5.93 -28.97 -12.22
CA GLY A 135 5.87 -28.09 -13.39
C GLY A 135 4.49 -27.53 -13.65
N LEU A 136 3.62 -27.52 -12.66
CA LEU A 136 2.30 -26.89 -12.74
C LEU A 136 2.45 -25.37 -12.60
N PRO A 137 1.69 -24.59 -13.41
CA PRO A 137 1.75 -23.14 -13.38
C PRO A 137 1.24 -22.52 -12.08
#